data_6777a235474ccec0449272a989c9aee5
#
_entry.id   6777a235474ccec0449272a989c9aee5
#
_cell.length_a   1.000
_cell.length_b   1.000
_cell.length_c   1.000
_cell.angle_alpha   90.00
_cell.angle_beta   90.00
_cell.angle_gamma   90.00
#
_symmetry.space_group_name_H-M   'P 1'
#
loop_
_entity.id
_entity.type
_entity.pdbx_description
1 polymer ?
#
loop_
_entity_poly.entity_id
_entity_poly.type
_entity_poly.pdbx_seq_one_letter_code
_entity_poly.pdbx_strand_id
1 'polypeptide(L)'
;MNYETLENEIVARLSPFMTAGITVEKIPELESERQKPLPTKAKFTVIYAGSEYGSALSTAQISQEEKIFIQILIESTFLRGSFGVYNLASLLKKALTGFKPSGCRRIQVTKHHTIGGENAEKINNQWNYNVIFQTTALHVEDFEEDLTLILQKITLVDQPDGEVNVIEII
;
A
#
# COMPACT_ATOMS: atom_id res chain seq x y z
N MET A 1 4.29 7.25 -4.45
CA MET A 1 4.54 6.32 -3.33
C MET A 1 5.18 5.04 -3.83
N ASN A 2 6.09 4.41 -3.07
CA ASN A 2 6.67 3.11 -3.42
C ASN A 2 5.99 2.01 -2.60
N TYR A 3 5.28 1.09 -3.26
CA TYR A 3 4.55 -0.01 -2.61
C TYR A 3 5.47 -1.03 -1.95
N GLU A 4 6.66 -1.24 -2.50
CA GLU A 4 7.66 -2.11 -1.87
C GLU A 4 8.11 -1.55 -0.51
N THR A 5 8.30 -0.24 -0.42
CA THR A 5 8.60 0.43 0.85
C THR A 5 7.48 0.23 1.86
N LEU A 6 6.22 0.35 1.42
CA LEU A 6 5.06 0.10 2.27
C LEU A 6 5.03 -1.33 2.81
N GLU A 7 5.25 -2.33 1.95
CA GLU A 7 5.33 -3.73 2.38
C GLU A 7 6.48 -3.96 3.36
N ASN A 8 7.66 -3.39 3.09
CA ASN A 8 8.82 -3.51 3.97
C ASN A 8 8.55 -2.91 5.36
N GLU A 9 7.90 -1.75 5.44
CA GLU A 9 7.54 -1.11 6.71
C GLU A 9 6.52 -1.95 7.50
N ILE A 10 5.57 -2.59 6.80
CA ILE A 10 4.60 -3.49 7.44
C ILE A 10 5.28 -4.74 7.97
N VAL A 11 6.16 -5.37 7.19
CA VAL A 11 6.96 -6.52 7.64
C VAL A 11 7.79 -6.15 8.87
N ALA A 12 8.49 -5.02 8.84
CA ALA A 12 9.27 -4.52 9.96
C ALA A 12 8.39 -4.27 11.20
N ARG A 13 7.19 -3.71 11.01
CA ARG A 13 6.23 -3.48 12.09
C ARG A 13 5.72 -4.77 12.73
N LEU A 14 5.56 -5.82 11.94
CA LEU A 14 5.04 -7.11 12.41
C LEU A 14 6.12 -7.98 13.08
N SER A 15 7.38 -7.84 12.66
CA SER A 15 8.48 -8.67 13.17
C SER A 15 8.64 -8.68 14.69
N PRO A 16 8.54 -7.54 15.42
CA PRO A 16 8.66 -7.52 16.88
C PRO A 16 7.50 -8.19 17.62
N PHE A 17 6.36 -8.40 16.95
CA PHE A 17 5.19 -9.04 17.54
C PHE A 17 5.14 -10.54 17.30
N MET A 18 6.14 -11.07 16.56
CA MET A 18 6.21 -12.49 16.24
C MET A 18 6.94 -13.24 17.36
N THR A 19 6.38 -14.37 17.74
CA THR A 19 7.03 -15.33 18.63
C THR A 19 7.80 -16.38 17.82
N ALA A 20 8.68 -17.13 18.47
CA ALA A 20 9.36 -18.24 17.80
C ALA A 20 8.37 -19.19 17.12
N GLY A 21 8.56 -19.45 15.84
CA GLY A 21 7.71 -20.31 15.04
C GLY A 21 6.69 -19.59 14.16
N ILE A 22 6.71 -18.26 14.09
CA ILE A 22 5.95 -17.46 13.13
C ILE A 22 6.92 -16.76 12.18
N THR A 23 6.67 -16.85 10.89
CA THR A 23 7.43 -16.15 9.86
C THR A 23 6.59 -15.01 9.32
N VAL A 24 7.23 -13.88 8.99
CA VAL A 24 6.62 -12.74 8.29
C VAL A 24 7.42 -12.49 7.03
N GLU A 25 6.77 -12.51 5.89
CA GLU A 25 7.43 -12.30 4.60
C GLU A 25 6.52 -11.51 3.64
N LYS A 26 7.10 -10.96 2.59
CA LYS A 26 6.36 -10.48 1.42
C LYS A 26 5.96 -11.65 0.54
N ILE A 27 5.01 -11.42 -0.37
CA ILE A 27 4.69 -12.44 -1.37
C ILE A 27 5.94 -12.79 -2.19
N PRO A 28 6.33 -14.07 -2.26
CA PRO A 28 7.47 -14.46 -3.07
C PRO A 28 7.22 -14.19 -4.56
N GLU A 29 8.24 -13.72 -5.28
CA GLU A 29 8.17 -13.45 -6.71
C GLU A 29 8.02 -14.74 -7.52
N LEU A 30 8.74 -15.78 -7.11
CA LEU A 30 8.70 -17.07 -7.80
C LEU A 30 7.56 -17.94 -7.28
N GLU A 31 6.77 -18.48 -8.20
CA GLU A 31 5.66 -19.39 -7.87
C GLU A 31 6.14 -20.65 -7.13
N SER A 32 7.30 -21.18 -7.47
CA SER A 32 7.92 -22.31 -6.78
C SER A 32 8.20 -22.05 -5.30
N GLU A 33 8.38 -20.81 -4.92
CA GLU A 33 8.59 -20.40 -3.52
C GLU A 33 7.29 -20.30 -2.75
N ARG A 34 6.18 -19.97 -3.43
CA ARG A 34 4.85 -19.90 -2.81
C ARG A 34 4.34 -21.28 -2.37
N GLN A 35 4.77 -22.34 -3.05
CA GLN A 35 4.33 -23.72 -2.79
C GLN A 35 5.18 -24.44 -1.73
N LYS A 36 6.21 -23.80 -1.18
CA LYS A 36 7.01 -24.41 -0.12
C LYS A 36 6.16 -24.69 1.12
N PRO A 37 6.32 -25.85 1.76
CA PRO A 37 5.65 -26.13 3.03
C PRO A 37 6.05 -25.09 4.05
N LEU A 38 5.13 -24.82 5.00
CA LEU A 38 5.38 -23.86 6.08
C LEU A 38 6.68 -24.24 6.83
N PRO A 39 7.70 -23.37 6.82
CA PRO A 39 8.95 -23.63 7.56
C PRO A 39 8.74 -23.56 9.09
N THR A 40 7.61 -23.01 9.50
CA THR A 40 7.25 -22.68 10.87
C THR A 40 5.81 -23.09 11.16
N LYS A 41 5.35 -22.93 12.41
CA LYS A 41 3.97 -23.26 12.81
C LYS A 41 2.92 -22.35 12.18
N ALA A 42 3.30 -21.13 11.84
CA ALA A 42 2.45 -20.15 11.19
C ALA A 42 3.27 -19.17 10.34
N LYS A 43 2.63 -18.59 9.33
CA LYS A 43 3.23 -17.62 8.42
C LYS A 43 2.27 -16.47 8.13
N PHE A 44 2.80 -15.27 8.03
CA PHE A 44 2.13 -14.09 7.52
C PHE A 44 2.78 -13.70 6.21
N THR A 45 1.98 -13.62 5.16
CA THR A 45 2.42 -13.09 3.86
C THR A 45 1.76 -11.73 3.64
N VAL A 46 2.57 -10.70 3.52
CA VAL A 46 2.14 -9.33 3.24
C VAL A 46 2.04 -9.15 1.73
N ILE A 47 0.92 -8.61 1.28
CA ILE A 47 0.60 -8.47 -0.14
C ILE A 47 -0.02 -7.10 -0.38
N TYR A 48 0.52 -6.32 -1.31
CA TYR A 48 -0.18 -5.19 -1.89
C TYR A 48 -1.35 -5.70 -2.74
N ALA A 49 -2.58 -5.35 -2.36
CA ALA A 49 -3.79 -5.90 -2.97
C ALA A 49 -4.45 -4.93 -3.97
N GLY A 50 -3.74 -3.86 -4.33
CA GLY A 50 -4.21 -2.86 -5.28
C GLY A 50 -4.66 -1.56 -4.62
N SER A 51 -5.07 -0.62 -5.45
CA SER A 51 -5.51 0.71 -5.03
C SER A 51 -6.76 1.16 -5.76
N GLU A 52 -7.51 2.06 -5.11
CA GLU A 52 -8.61 2.84 -5.69
C GLU A 52 -8.24 4.32 -5.63
N TYR A 53 -8.49 5.04 -6.70
CA TYR A 53 -8.23 6.47 -6.79
C TYR A 53 -9.53 7.26 -6.69
N GLY A 54 -9.52 8.28 -5.84
CA GLY A 54 -10.60 9.26 -5.73
C GLY A 54 -10.64 10.23 -6.91
N SER A 55 -11.58 11.14 -6.91
CA SER A 55 -11.61 12.25 -7.87
C SER A 55 -10.43 13.19 -7.64
N ALA A 56 -9.97 13.85 -8.72
CA ALA A 56 -8.97 14.91 -8.60
C ALA A 56 -9.52 16.04 -7.68
N LEU A 57 -8.69 16.49 -6.74
CA LEU A 57 -9.06 17.49 -5.74
C LEU A 57 -8.82 18.93 -6.22
N SER A 58 -8.05 19.12 -7.30
CA SER A 58 -7.70 20.42 -7.85
C SER A 58 -7.63 20.34 -9.38
N THR A 59 -7.90 21.50 -10.04
CA THR A 59 -7.79 21.65 -11.49
C THR A 59 -6.47 22.33 -11.91
N ALA A 60 -5.79 23.00 -10.98
CA ALA A 60 -4.52 23.72 -11.27
C ALA A 60 -3.32 22.78 -11.14
N GLN A 61 -3.34 21.92 -10.13
CA GLN A 61 -2.37 20.84 -9.93
C GLN A 61 -3.16 19.60 -9.57
N ILE A 62 -2.99 18.51 -10.31
CA ILE A 62 -3.72 17.30 -10.03
C ILE A 62 -3.23 16.73 -8.71
N SER A 63 -4.10 16.74 -7.72
CA SER A 63 -3.92 16.00 -6.49
C SER A 63 -5.03 14.98 -6.36
N GLN A 64 -4.68 13.75 -6.04
CA GLN A 64 -5.62 12.65 -6.01
C GLN A 64 -5.36 11.77 -4.80
N GLU A 65 -6.42 11.48 -4.05
CA GLU A 65 -6.33 10.55 -2.94
C GLU A 65 -6.32 9.11 -3.47
N GLU A 66 -5.31 8.36 -3.07
CA GLU A 66 -5.19 6.93 -3.34
C GLU A 66 -5.54 6.15 -2.10
N LYS A 67 -6.54 5.28 -2.18
CA LYS A 67 -6.88 4.32 -1.15
C LYS A 67 -6.18 3.00 -1.45
N ILE A 68 -5.23 2.62 -0.62
CA ILE A 68 -4.35 1.46 -0.79
C ILE A 68 -4.86 0.31 0.05
N PHE A 69 -5.00 -0.86 -0.55
CA PHE A 69 -5.38 -2.09 0.13
C PHE A 69 -4.16 -3.00 0.34
N ILE A 70 -4.06 -3.51 1.55
CA ILE A 70 -3.01 -4.41 2.00
C ILE A 70 -3.69 -5.67 2.51
N GLN A 71 -3.39 -6.79 1.89
CA GLN A 71 -3.85 -8.10 2.30
C GLN A 71 -2.76 -8.79 3.09
N ILE A 72 -3.11 -9.37 4.23
CA ILE A 72 -2.23 -10.26 4.96
C ILE A 72 -2.86 -11.63 5.03
N LEU A 73 -2.20 -12.56 4.35
CA LEU A 73 -2.54 -13.97 4.38
C LEU A 73 -1.91 -14.58 5.64
N ILE A 74 -2.74 -15.22 6.44
CA ILE A 74 -2.33 -16.00 7.61
C ILE A 74 -2.45 -17.47 7.24
N GLU A 75 -1.36 -18.18 7.31
CA GLU A 75 -1.29 -19.63 7.13
C GLU A 75 -0.89 -20.28 8.45
N SER A 76 -1.66 -21.26 8.91
CA SER A 76 -1.36 -22.00 10.15
C SER A 76 -1.90 -23.42 10.08
N THR A 77 -1.23 -24.34 10.77
CA THR A 77 -1.72 -25.69 10.97
C THR A 77 -2.86 -25.77 12.01
N PHE A 78 -3.07 -24.69 12.78
CA PHE A 78 -4.03 -24.61 13.87
C PHE A 78 -5.12 -23.57 13.58
N LEU A 79 -6.37 -23.90 13.88
CA LEU A 79 -7.47 -22.95 13.86
C LEU A 79 -7.53 -22.09 15.14
N ARG A 80 -7.25 -22.72 16.28
CA ARG A 80 -7.34 -22.13 17.64
C ARG A 80 -6.03 -22.29 18.39
N GLY A 81 -5.94 -21.64 19.55
CA GLY A 81 -4.73 -21.65 20.37
C GLY A 81 -3.73 -20.56 20.02
N SER A 82 -2.53 -20.61 20.59
CA SER A 82 -1.52 -19.55 20.46
C SER A 82 -1.10 -19.29 19.01
N PHE A 83 -0.99 -20.33 18.21
CA PHE A 83 -0.66 -20.25 16.79
C PHE A 83 -1.89 -20.38 15.87
N GLY A 84 -3.09 -20.38 16.45
CA GLY A 84 -4.32 -20.49 15.68
C GLY A 84 -4.63 -19.21 14.92
N VAL A 85 -5.20 -19.35 13.71
CA VAL A 85 -5.50 -18.22 12.81
C VAL A 85 -6.35 -17.15 13.47
N TYR A 86 -7.26 -17.50 14.38
CA TYR A 86 -8.10 -16.54 15.08
C TYR A 86 -7.31 -15.64 16.02
N ASN A 87 -6.36 -16.22 16.77
CA ASN A 87 -5.48 -15.46 17.66
C ASN A 87 -4.51 -14.61 16.86
N LEU A 88 -3.95 -15.18 15.79
CA LEU A 88 -3.03 -14.48 14.89
C LEU A 88 -3.72 -13.30 14.18
N ALA A 89 -4.96 -13.45 13.73
CA ALA A 89 -5.73 -12.35 13.16
C ALA A 89 -5.99 -11.23 14.18
N SER A 90 -6.24 -11.58 15.44
CA SER A 90 -6.37 -10.59 16.52
C SER A 90 -5.06 -9.85 16.78
N LEU A 91 -3.94 -10.56 16.77
CA LEU A 91 -2.60 -9.99 16.92
C LEU A 91 -2.28 -9.01 15.78
N LEU A 92 -2.54 -9.39 14.54
CA LEU A 92 -2.37 -8.53 13.37
C LEU A 92 -3.17 -7.23 13.49
N LYS A 93 -4.45 -7.32 13.84
CA LYS A 93 -5.31 -6.16 14.02
C LYS A 93 -4.73 -5.21 15.07
N LYS A 94 -4.25 -5.72 16.20
CA LYS A 94 -3.62 -4.91 17.24
C LYS A 94 -2.32 -4.26 16.78
N ALA A 95 -1.52 -4.97 15.99
CA ALA A 95 -0.21 -4.48 15.54
C ALA A 95 -0.32 -3.38 14.47
N LEU A 96 -1.27 -3.52 13.55
CA LEU A 96 -1.35 -2.67 12.36
C LEU A 96 -2.39 -1.57 12.46
N THR A 97 -3.50 -1.76 13.20
CA THR A 97 -4.50 -0.70 13.34
C THR A 97 -3.90 0.54 13.98
N GLY A 98 -3.98 1.67 13.27
CA GLY A 98 -3.41 2.94 13.71
C GLY A 98 -1.92 3.12 13.39
N PHE A 99 -1.22 2.12 12.89
CA PHE A 99 0.14 2.30 12.36
C PHE A 99 0.11 3.25 11.17
N LYS A 100 1.08 4.14 11.07
CA LYS A 100 1.21 5.13 10.00
C LYS A 100 2.47 4.86 9.19
N PRO A 101 2.37 4.21 8.01
CA PRO A 101 3.49 4.07 7.10
C PRO A 101 3.92 5.43 6.52
N SER A 102 5.14 5.50 6.01
CA SER A 102 5.68 6.70 5.36
C SER A 102 4.82 7.11 4.16
N GLY A 103 4.49 8.37 4.08
CA GLY A 103 3.65 8.92 3.01
C GLY A 103 2.18 8.52 3.05
N CYS A 104 1.74 7.76 4.07
CA CYS A 104 0.37 7.30 4.21
C CYS A 104 -0.34 7.86 5.44
N ARG A 105 -1.67 7.73 5.45
CA ARG A 105 -2.49 7.87 6.66
C ARG A 105 -2.41 6.60 7.53
N ARG A 106 -3.06 6.62 8.68
CA ARG A 106 -3.09 5.47 9.59
C ARG A 106 -3.85 4.29 8.97
N ILE A 107 -3.29 3.10 9.11
CA ILE A 107 -3.90 1.85 8.67
C ILE A 107 -5.18 1.56 9.45
N GLN A 108 -6.19 1.09 8.73
CA GLN A 108 -7.47 0.64 9.26
C GLN A 108 -7.79 -0.77 8.75
N VAL A 109 -8.49 -1.55 9.56
CA VAL A 109 -9.02 -2.86 9.12
C VAL A 109 -10.27 -2.62 8.27
N THR A 110 -10.34 -3.24 7.09
CA THR A 110 -11.50 -3.15 6.20
C THR A 110 -12.33 -4.41 6.22
N LYS A 111 -11.67 -5.54 5.99
CA LYS A 111 -12.33 -6.85 5.90
C LYS A 111 -11.44 -7.94 6.51
N HIS A 112 -12.07 -9.02 6.93
CA HIS A 112 -11.40 -10.25 7.28
C HIS A 112 -12.31 -11.42 6.88
N HIS A 113 -11.75 -12.46 6.30
CA HIS A 113 -12.48 -13.66 5.91
C HIS A 113 -11.53 -14.86 5.78
N THR A 114 -12.11 -16.04 5.90
CA THR A 114 -11.39 -17.29 5.58
C THR A 114 -11.29 -17.44 4.07
N ILE A 115 -10.18 -18.00 3.58
CA ILE A 115 -10.10 -18.45 2.20
C ILE A 115 -10.79 -19.82 2.14
N GLY A 116 -11.74 -19.96 1.22
CA GLY A 116 -12.49 -21.20 1.05
C GLY A 116 -13.99 -21.09 1.26
N GLY A 117 -14.51 -19.87 1.50
CA GLY A 117 -15.95 -19.60 1.66
C GLY A 117 -16.51 -19.97 3.02
N GLU A 118 -17.81 -20.28 3.09
CA GLU A 118 -18.53 -20.59 4.34
C GLU A 118 -18.00 -21.82 5.08
N ASN A 119 -17.33 -22.72 4.35
CA ASN A 119 -16.67 -23.88 4.91
C ASN A 119 -15.16 -23.62 4.91
N ALA A 120 -14.60 -23.30 6.07
CA ALA A 120 -13.17 -23.17 6.26
C ALA A 120 -12.48 -24.52 5.97
N GLU A 121 -12.15 -24.77 4.72
CA GLU A 121 -11.46 -25.98 4.32
C GLU A 121 -9.95 -25.81 4.52
N LYS A 122 -9.32 -26.86 5.03
CA LYS A 122 -7.88 -26.95 5.05
C LYS A 122 -7.36 -27.16 3.62
N ILE A 123 -6.64 -26.20 3.10
CA ILE A 123 -5.88 -26.37 1.87
C ILE A 123 -4.49 -26.87 2.28
N ASN A 124 -4.09 -28.02 1.75
CA ASN A 124 -2.79 -28.66 2.08
C ASN A 124 -2.56 -28.84 3.59
N ASN A 125 -3.59 -29.25 4.32
CA ASN A 125 -3.57 -29.40 5.78
C ASN A 125 -3.31 -28.12 6.59
N GLN A 126 -3.54 -26.95 5.99
CA GLN A 126 -3.34 -25.62 6.57
C GLN A 126 -4.64 -24.80 6.56
N TRP A 127 -4.82 -24.02 7.60
CA TRP A 127 -5.87 -23.00 7.68
C TRP A 127 -5.36 -21.71 7.06
N ASN A 128 -6.08 -21.21 6.07
CA ASN A 128 -5.80 -19.96 5.39
C ASN A 128 -6.83 -18.90 5.78
N TYR A 129 -6.36 -17.73 6.16
CA TYR A 129 -7.20 -16.63 6.61
C TYR A 129 -6.67 -15.30 6.10
N ASN A 130 -7.53 -14.48 5.53
CA ASN A 130 -7.17 -13.17 5.03
C ASN A 130 -7.65 -12.06 5.96
N VAL A 131 -6.77 -11.11 6.22
CA VAL A 131 -7.12 -9.82 6.82
C VAL A 131 -6.74 -8.72 5.83
N ILE A 132 -7.72 -7.90 5.46
CA ILE A 132 -7.51 -6.78 4.55
C ILE A 132 -7.53 -5.50 5.37
N PHE A 133 -6.47 -4.74 5.20
CA PHE A 133 -6.27 -3.41 5.75
C PHE A 133 -6.34 -2.39 4.62
N GLN A 134 -6.63 -1.14 4.99
CA GLN A 134 -6.52 -0.02 4.07
C GLN A 134 -5.74 1.12 4.70
N THR A 135 -5.07 1.87 3.86
CA THR A 135 -4.52 3.18 4.19
C THR A 135 -4.78 4.13 3.03
N THR A 136 -4.42 5.38 3.17
CA THR A 136 -4.60 6.40 2.14
C THR A 136 -3.31 7.17 1.96
N ALA A 137 -2.93 7.40 0.71
CA ALA A 137 -1.84 8.30 0.32
C ALA A 137 -2.41 9.44 -0.54
N LEU A 138 -1.68 10.54 -0.62
CA LEU A 138 -1.98 11.64 -1.53
C LEU A 138 -0.97 11.60 -2.67
N HIS A 139 -1.46 11.45 -3.88
CA HIS A 139 -0.69 11.68 -5.09
C HIS A 139 -0.86 13.13 -5.50
N VAL A 140 0.26 13.80 -5.63
CA VAL A 140 0.33 15.15 -6.17
C VAL A 140 1.11 15.04 -7.46
N GLU A 141 0.57 15.63 -8.52
CA GLU A 141 1.26 15.71 -9.79
C GLU A 141 2.61 16.40 -9.59
N ASP A 142 3.67 15.72 -10.01
CA ASP A 142 5.01 16.29 -10.04
C ASP A 142 5.07 17.21 -11.27
N PHE A 143 4.71 18.48 -11.04
CA PHE A 143 4.89 19.51 -12.04
C PHE A 143 6.37 19.86 -12.06
N GLU A 144 7.16 19.18 -12.86
CA GLU A 144 8.32 19.84 -13.45
C GLU A 144 7.76 20.92 -14.37
N GLU A 145 7.46 22.08 -13.79
CA GLU A 145 7.25 23.27 -14.57
C GLU A 145 8.55 23.49 -15.37
N ASP A 146 8.50 23.16 -16.63
CA ASP A 146 9.42 23.70 -17.59
C ASP A 146 9.05 25.18 -17.75
N LEU A 147 9.29 25.94 -16.65
CA LEU A 147 9.07 27.40 -16.59
C LEU A 147 9.88 28.13 -17.68
N THR A 148 10.87 27.46 -18.27
CA THR A 148 11.64 27.96 -19.40
C THR A 148 10.82 28.09 -20.67
N LEU A 149 9.75 27.34 -20.86
CA LEU A 149 8.92 27.41 -22.08
C LEU A 149 7.77 28.42 -22.00
N ILE A 150 7.29 28.77 -20.82
CA ILE A 150 6.12 29.65 -20.68
C ILE A 150 6.49 31.13 -20.72
N LEU A 151 7.72 31.50 -20.38
CA LEU A 151 8.14 32.91 -20.28
C LEU A 151 9.10 33.39 -21.38
N GLN A 152 9.35 32.59 -22.43
CA GLN A 152 10.33 32.97 -23.44
C GLN A 152 9.90 34.10 -24.37
N LYS A 153 8.64 34.47 -24.45
CA LYS A 153 8.22 35.61 -25.28
C LYS A 153 6.86 36.18 -24.91
N ILE A 154 6.83 37.18 -24.06
CA ILE A 154 5.68 38.11 -24.01
C ILE A 154 6.00 39.25 -24.98
N THR A 155 5.39 39.21 -26.15
CA THR A 155 5.40 40.34 -27.06
C THR A 155 4.19 41.20 -26.71
N LEU A 156 4.42 42.27 -25.94
CA LEU A 156 3.41 43.30 -25.75
C LEU A 156 3.41 44.19 -27.00
N VAL A 157 2.40 44.00 -27.83
CA VAL A 157 2.08 44.97 -28.91
C VAL A 157 1.12 45.96 -28.28
N ASP A 158 1.66 46.99 -27.69
CA ASP A 158 0.87 48.13 -27.26
C ASP A 158 1.45 49.39 -27.91
N GLN A 159 0.91 49.73 -29.07
CA GLN A 159 0.72 51.14 -29.47
C GLN A 159 0.28 51.29 -30.90
N PRO A 160 -0.46 52.34 -31.24
CA PRO A 160 -0.94 52.64 -32.58
C PRO A 160 0.18 52.99 -33.61
N ASP A 161 1.43 53.11 -33.13
CA ASP A 161 2.57 53.55 -33.98
C ASP A 161 3.52 52.42 -34.40
N GLY A 162 3.25 51.16 -34.02
CA GLY A 162 3.95 49.99 -34.57
C GLY A 162 5.33 49.71 -33.99
N GLU A 163 5.75 50.31 -32.87
CA GLU A 163 6.99 49.94 -32.20
C GLU A 163 6.79 48.68 -31.30
N VAL A 164 7.61 47.67 -31.59
CA VAL A 164 7.58 46.40 -30.83
C VAL A 164 8.64 46.47 -29.75
N ASN A 165 8.21 46.57 -28.49
CA ASN A 165 9.11 46.39 -27.35
C ASN A 165 9.15 44.90 -26.95
N VAL A 166 10.30 44.26 -27.19
CA VAL A 166 10.57 42.89 -26.72
C VAL A 166 11.21 43.01 -25.33
N ILE A 167 10.52 42.53 -24.29
CA ILE A 167 11.11 42.35 -22.98
C ILE A 167 11.60 40.91 -22.90
N GLU A 168 12.90 40.71 -23.00
CA GLU A 168 13.52 39.46 -22.61
C GLU A 168 13.65 39.44 -21.08
N ILE A 169 12.94 38.51 -20.44
CA ILE A 169 13.17 38.21 -19.02
C ILE A 169 14.16 37.04 -18.98
N ILE A 170 15.36 37.33 -18.48
CA ILE A 170 16.45 36.37 -18.24
C ILE A 170 16.17 35.63 -16.91
#